data_c80c7cde97ba1e6482d87f8ad2e3c005
#
_entry.id   c80c7cde97ba1e6482d87f8ad2e3c005
#
_cell.length_a   1.000
_cell.length_b   1.000
_cell.length_c   1.000
_cell.angle_alpha   90.00
_cell.angle_beta   90.00
_cell.angle_gamma   90.00
#
_symmetry.space_group_name_H-M   'P 1'
#
loop_
_entity.id
_entity.type
_entity.pdbx_description
1 polymer ?
#
loop_
_entity_poly.entity_id
_entity_poly.type
_entity_poly.pdbx_seq_one_letter_code
_entity_poly.pdbx_strand_id
1 'polypeptide(L)'
;MADEDVNQKPSGLRLIGIGPGSVGSMTTQAISAAKSADFRRYEAYTALWPDEELSDLEQLVGPIERVMRPEIENPEEILGLAKNHVVAVLIVGDPLQATTHVDLQLQANEHGIECEVFHGISITNLVTGAIGLSNYKFGRQTTLTYPYSGWI
;
A
#
# COMPACT_ATOMS: atom_id res chain seq x y z
N MET A 1 42.26 4.98 11.05
CA MET A 1 41.44 4.63 9.88
C MET A 1 40.07 5.18 10.16
N ALA A 2 39.74 6.25 9.48
CA ALA A 2 38.45 6.88 9.63
C ALA A 2 37.42 6.01 8.94
N ASP A 3 36.37 5.59 9.68
CA ASP A 3 35.14 5.05 9.12
C ASP A 3 34.56 6.15 8.23
N GLU A 4 34.64 5.92 6.93
CA GLU A 4 33.78 6.64 5.98
C GLU A 4 32.37 6.12 6.23
N ASP A 5 31.65 6.77 7.13
CA ASP A 5 30.20 6.75 7.14
C ASP A 5 29.76 7.31 5.78
N VAL A 6 29.67 6.44 4.81
CA VAL A 6 29.01 6.72 3.54
C VAL A 6 27.58 7.02 3.91
N ASN A 7 27.23 8.30 3.89
CA ASN A 7 25.90 8.83 4.10
C ASN A 7 25.00 8.32 2.95
N GLN A 8 24.67 7.03 3.03
CA GLN A 8 23.91 6.34 2.00
C GLN A 8 22.46 6.81 2.12
N LYS A 9 21.99 7.52 1.10
CA LYS A 9 20.63 8.01 1.02
C LYS A 9 19.66 6.82 1.22
N PRO A 10 18.60 6.95 2.07
CA PRO A 10 17.61 5.91 2.26
C PRO A 10 17.00 5.47 0.93
N SER A 11 16.82 4.18 0.74
CA SER A 11 16.18 3.61 -0.44
C SER A 11 15.36 2.39 -0.04
N GLY A 12 14.47 1.97 -0.91
CA GLY A 12 13.65 0.78 -0.72
C GLY A 12 12.19 1.01 -1.05
N LEU A 13 11.42 -0.05 -0.88
CA LEU A 13 9.99 -0.09 -1.12
C LEU A 13 9.24 -0.06 0.22
N ARG A 14 8.18 0.71 0.29
CA ARG A 14 7.24 0.73 1.42
C ARG A 14 5.85 0.38 0.94
N LEU A 15 5.29 -0.72 1.46
CA LEU A 15 3.88 -1.07 1.26
C LEU A 15 3.09 -0.48 2.43
N ILE A 16 2.26 0.51 2.15
CA ILE A 16 1.58 1.30 3.18
C ILE A 16 0.08 1.11 3.07
N GLY A 17 -0.51 0.49 4.10
CA GLY A 17 -1.96 0.43 4.26
C GLY A 17 -2.49 1.80 4.67
N ILE A 18 -3.43 2.33 3.89
CA ILE A 18 -4.04 3.63 4.17
C ILE A 18 -5.40 3.54 4.86
N GLY A 19 -5.84 2.32 5.16
CA GLY A 19 -7.10 2.10 5.88
C GLY A 19 -8.35 2.19 4.99
N PRO A 20 -9.55 2.20 5.61
CA PRO A 20 -10.80 1.91 4.91
C PRO A 20 -11.41 3.09 4.15
N GLY A 21 -10.90 4.32 4.27
CA GLY A 21 -11.49 5.40 3.50
C GLY A 21 -11.32 6.82 4.02
N SER A 22 -10.49 7.05 5.06
CA SER A 22 -10.22 8.39 5.55
C SER A 22 -8.81 8.54 6.10
N VAL A 23 -8.25 9.75 6.02
CA VAL A 23 -6.95 10.10 6.63
C VAL A 23 -6.99 9.87 8.15
N GLY A 24 -8.12 10.16 8.78
CA GLY A 24 -8.30 9.98 10.23
C GLY A 24 -8.25 8.53 10.72
N SER A 25 -8.40 7.55 9.82
CA SER A 25 -8.28 6.12 10.14
C SER A 25 -6.90 5.52 9.83
N MET A 26 -5.97 6.31 9.33
CA MET A 26 -4.59 5.88 9.12
C MET A 26 -3.81 5.84 10.43
N THR A 27 -2.83 4.95 10.50
CA THR A 27 -1.87 4.97 11.60
C THR A 27 -0.89 6.14 11.44
N THR A 28 -0.36 6.65 12.55
CA THR A 28 0.68 7.69 12.51
C THR A 28 1.95 7.22 11.82
N GLN A 29 2.28 5.94 11.96
CA GLN A 29 3.42 5.32 11.25
C GLN A 29 3.23 5.32 9.74
N ALA A 30 2.04 4.97 9.25
CA ALA A 30 1.71 4.97 7.83
C ALA A 30 1.82 6.38 7.23
N ILE A 31 1.28 7.39 7.91
CA ILE A 31 1.37 8.79 7.49
C ILE A 31 2.84 9.23 7.43
N SER A 32 3.62 8.95 8.47
CA SER A 32 5.04 9.31 8.52
C SER A 32 5.85 8.63 7.43
N ALA A 33 5.60 7.34 7.19
CA ALA A 33 6.26 6.57 6.14
C ALA A 33 5.93 7.09 4.74
N ALA A 34 4.68 7.48 4.48
CA ALA A 34 4.27 8.07 3.22
C ALA A 34 4.88 9.46 3.01
N LYS A 35 4.90 10.29 4.07
CA LYS A 35 5.44 11.65 4.02
C LYS A 35 6.95 11.68 3.75
N SER A 36 7.70 10.74 4.32
CA SER A 36 9.16 10.67 4.16
C SER A 36 9.61 9.93 2.90
N ALA A 37 8.70 9.37 2.10
CA ALA A 37 9.03 8.75 0.84
C ALA A 37 9.38 9.79 -0.24
N ASP A 38 10.26 9.40 -1.17
CA ASP A 38 10.59 10.23 -2.34
C ASP A 38 9.48 10.21 -3.38
N PHE A 39 8.86 9.04 -3.58
CA PHE A 39 7.75 8.82 -4.52
C PHE A 39 6.60 8.12 -3.83
N ARG A 40 5.38 8.48 -4.16
CA ARG A 40 4.13 7.87 -3.69
C ARG A 40 3.29 7.42 -4.87
N ARG A 41 2.93 6.13 -4.86
CA ARG A 41 2.09 5.49 -5.86
C ARG A 41 0.82 4.99 -5.17
N TYR A 42 -0.33 5.45 -5.59
CA TYR A 42 -1.62 5.00 -5.07
C TYR A 42 -2.18 3.90 -5.95
N GLU A 43 -2.37 2.72 -5.39
CA GLU A 43 -2.98 1.58 -6.07
C GLU A 43 -4.49 1.84 -6.25
N ALA A 44 -4.88 2.11 -7.50
CA ALA A 44 -6.18 2.68 -7.84
C ALA A 44 -7.10 1.67 -8.55
N TYR A 45 -6.99 0.37 -8.28
CA TYR A 45 -7.80 -0.63 -8.98
C TYR A 45 -8.48 -1.67 -8.08
N THR A 46 -7.93 -2.03 -6.93
CA THR A 46 -8.56 -3.01 -6.03
C THR A 46 -9.70 -2.38 -5.23
N ALA A 47 -9.43 -1.26 -4.60
CA ALA A 47 -10.39 -0.47 -3.87
C ALA A 47 -10.03 1.01 -3.98
N LEU A 48 -11.02 1.87 -3.84
CA LEU A 48 -10.82 3.31 -4.00
C LEU A 48 -11.20 4.06 -2.72
N TRP A 49 -10.40 5.04 -2.38
CA TRP A 49 -10.75 6.07 -1.41
C TRP A 49 -11.64 7.13 -2.03
N PRO A 50 -12.46 7.85 -1.23
CA PRO A 50 -13.10 9.08 -1.68
C PRO A 50 -12.06 10.07 -2.19
N ASP A 51 -12.34 10.75 -3.30
CA ASP A 51 -11.38 11.68 -3.93
C ASP A 51 -10.99 12.83 -3.00
N GLU A 52 -11.90 13.30 -2.15
CA GLU A 52 -11.62 14.35 -1.16
C GLU A 52 -10.58 13.88 -0.13
N GLU A 53 -10.75 12.69 0.41
CA GLU A 53 -9.82 12.10 1.39
C GLU A 53 -8.44 11.81 0.77
N LEU A 54 -8.41 11.39 -0.50
CA LEU A 54 -7.15 11.20 -1.21
C LEU A 54 -6.43 12.54 -1.44
N SER A 55 -7.19 13.60 -1.74
CA SER A 55 -6.66 14.96 -1.86
C SER A 55 -6.10 15.47 -0.53
N ASP A 56 -6.79 15.22 0.57
CA ASP A 56 -6.32 15.60 1.91
C ASP A 56 -5.03 14.84 2.28
N LEU A 57 -4.96 13.57 1.93
CA LEU A 57 -3.74 12.79 2.12
C LEU A 57 -2.58 13.37 1.28
N GLU A 58 -2.82 13.72 0.02
CA GLU A 58 -1.81 14.32 -0.85
C GLU A 58 -1.28 15.65 -0.30
N GLN A 59 -2.14 16.48 0.27
CA GLN A 59 -1.72 17.72 0.94
C GLN A 59 -0.84 17.43 2.16
N LEU A 60 -1.08 16.34 2.86
CA LEU A 60 -0.35 15.97 4.06
C LEU A 60 1.00 15.34 3.78
N VAL A 61 1.10 14.46 2.78
CA VAL A 61 2.29 13.63 2.54
C VAL A 61 3.10 14.02 1.32
N GLY A 62 2.54 14.83 0.42
CA GLY A 62 3.12 15.23 -0.85
C GLY A 62 2.48 14.54 -2.06
N PRO A 63 2.95 14.85 -3.28
CA PRO A 63 2.35 14.38 -4.52
C PRO A 63 2.17 12.87 -4.59
N ILE A 64 0.99 12.44 -5.04
CA ILE A 64 0.60 11.03 -5.17
C ILE A 64 0.25 10.76 -6.64
N GLU A 65 0.88 9.77 -7.22
CA GLU A 65 0.56 9.30 -8.57
C GLU A 65 -0.32 8.04 -8.50
N ARG A 66 -1.38 8.01 -9.29
CA ARG A 66 -2.25 6.83 -9.41
C ARG A 66 -1.59 5.79 -10.32
N VAL A 67 -1.59 4.54 -9.88
CA VAL A 67 -1.12 3.41 -10.67
C VAL A 67 -2.21 2.35 -10.78
N MET A 68 -2.24 1.70 -11.92
CA MET A 68 -3.19 0.65 -12.22
C MET A 68 -2.54 -0.73 -12.10
N ARG A 69 -3.32 -1.78 -12.33
CA ARG A 69 -2.86 -3.17 -12.20
C ARG A 69 -1.56 -3.49 -12.96
N PRO A 70 -1.39 -3.06 -14.24
CA PRO A 70 -0.17 -3.39 -14.97
C PRO A 70 1.11 -2.90 -14.31
N GLU A 71 1.10 -1.70 -13.72
CA GLU A 71 2.27 -1.10 -13.05
C GLU A 71 2.64 -1.83 -11.75
N ILE A 72 1.68 -2.49 -11.12
CA ILE A 72 1.90 -3.28 -9.90
C ILE A 72 2.29 -4.72 -10.24
N GLU A 73 1.68 -5.33 -11.24
CA GLU A 73 1.98 -6.71 -11.64
C GLU A 73 3.31 -6.82 -12.41
N ASN A 74 3.72 -5.76 -13.11
CA ASN A 74 5.02 -5.62 -13.77
C ASN A 74 5.77 -4.41 -13.19
N PRO A 75 6.31 -4.52 -11.98
CA PRO A 75 6.77 -3.38 -11.20
C PRO A 75 8.17 -2.88 -11.57
N GLU A 76 8.58 -2.97 -12.83
CA GLU A 76 9.94 -2.60 -13.28
C GLU A 76 10.29 -1.14 -12.94
N GLU A 77 9.34 -0.22 -13.17
CA GLU A 77 9.53 1.20 -12.86
C GLU A 77 9.63 1.42 -11.34
N ILE A 78 8.70 0.86 -10.58
CA ILE A 78 8.66 0.99 -9.12
C ILE A 78 9.93 0.41 -8.49
N LEU A 79 10.32 -0.79 -8.88
CA LEU A 79 11.52 -1.44 -8.37
C LEU A 79 12.80 -0.73 -8.83
N GLY A 80 12.81 -0.21 -10.05
CA GLY A 80 13.91 0.60 -10.56
C GLY A 80 14.16 1.85 -9.73
N LEU A 81 13.09 2.57 -9.38
CA LEU A 81 13.15 3.74 -8.48
C LEU A 81 13.58 3.36 -7.06
N ALA A 82 13.07 2.24 -6.54
CA ALA A 82 13.32 1.79 -5.18
C ALA A 82 14.78 1.36 -4.92
N LYS A 83 15.57 1.17 -5.95
CA LYS A 83 17.01 0.91 -5.80
C LYS A 83 17.77 2.09 -5.22
N ASN A 84 17.35 3.31 -5.51
CA ASN A 84 18.06 4.54 -5.13
C ASN A 84 17.18 5.55 -4.39
N HIS A 85 15.88 5.28 -4.28
CA HIS A 85 14.90 6.16 -3.64
C HIS A 85 13.97 5.36 -2.76
N VAL A 86 13.28 6.04 -1.86
CA VAL A 86 12.17 5.45 -1.09
C VAL A 86 10.88 5.62 -1.89
N VAL A 87 10.31 4.50 -2.30
CA VAL A 87 9.03 4.45 -3.03
C VAL A 87 7.96 3.88 -2.10
N ALA A 88 6.91 4.65 -1.87
CA ALA A 88 5.73 4.23 -1.12
C ALA A 88 4.61 3.81 -2.08
N VAL A 89 4.11 2.60 -1.91
CA VAL A 89 2.88 2.13 -2.55
C VAL A 89 1.76 2.18 -1.53
N LEU A 90 0.77 3.04 -1.79
CA LEU A 90 -0.37 3.30 -0.91
C LEU A 90 -1.52 2.39 -1.32
N ILE A 91 -1.98 1.57 -0.38
CA ILE A 91 -2.95 0.50 -0.62
C ILE A 91 -4.13 0.67 0.33
N VAL A 92 -5.34 0.70 -0.22
CA VAL A 92 -6.56 0.79 0.60
C VAL A 92 -6.67 -0.42 1.53
N GLY A 93 -7.02 -0.18 2.77
CA GLY A 93 -7.03 -1.21 3.81
C GLY A 93 -5.63 -1.55 4.30
N ASP A 94 -5.26 -2.81 4.18
CA ASP A 94 -3.94 -3.35 4.57
C ASP A 94 -3.28 -4.04 3.38
N PRO A 95 -1.97 -3.85 3.15
CA PRO A 95 -1.28 -4.38 1.98
C PRO A 95 -1.18 -5.91 1.94
N LEU A 96 -1.38 -6.59 3.07
CA LEU A 96 -1.31 -8.04 3.16
C LEU A 96 -2.69 -8.71 3.36
N GLN A 97 -3.77 -7.94 3.28
CA GLN A 97 -5.14 -8.43 3.44
C GLN A 97 -5.91 -8.35 2.10
N ALA A 98 -6.31 -9.51 1.59
CA ALA A 98 -7.12 -9.64 0.36
C ALA A 98 -6.50 -8.97 -0.88
N THR A 99 -5.17 -8.95 -0.97
CA THR A 99 -4.40 -8.34 -2.06
C THR A 99 -3.31 -9.28 -2.57
N THR A 100 -2.75 -8.95 -3.75
CA THR A 100 -1.61 -9.65 -4.34
C THR A 100 -0.26 -8.97 -4.06
N HIS A 101 -0.22 -7.99 -3.16
CA HIS A 101 0.97 -7.18 -2.90
C HIS A 101 2.11 -7.95 -2.20
N VAL A 102 1.83 -9.14 -1.68
CA VAL A 102 2.86 -10.09 -1.26
C VAL A 102 3.80 -10.43 -2.43
N ASP A 103 3.27 -10.55 -3.63
CA ASP A 103 4.10 -10.78 -4.82
C ASP A 103 5.06 -9.64 -5.10
N LEU A 104 4.60 -8.39 -4.95
CA LEU A 104 5.45 -7.20 -5.06
C LEU A 104 6.58 -7.21 -4.02
N GLN A 105 6.28 -7.62 -2.79
CA GLN A 105 7.28 -7.78 -1.72
C GLN A 105 8.31 -8.84 -2.08
N LEU A 106 7.87 -9.99 -2.61
CA LEU A 106 8.76 -11.06 -3.04
C LEU A 106 9.68 -10.61 -4.17
N GLN A 107 9.13 -9.94 -5.19
CA GLN A 107 9.91 -9.41 -6.31
C GLN A 107 10.94 -8.36 -5.84
N ALA A 108 10.59 -7.49 -4.90
CA ALA A 108 11.53 -6.54 -4.30
C ALA A 108 12.71 -7.28 -3.63
N ASN A 109 12.41 -8.30 -2.83
CA ASN A 109 13.43 -9.10 -2.15
C ASN A 109 14.34 -9.84 -3.15
N GLU A 110 13.81 -10.38 -4.23
CA GLU A 110 14.57 -11.05 -5.29
C GLU A 110 15.56 -10.09 -5.98
N HIS A 111 15.21 -8.81 -6.05
CA HIS A 111 16.07 -7.76 -6.60
C HIS A 111 16.99 -7.09 -5.56
N GLY A 112 17.03 -7.61 -4.34
CA GLY A 112 17.85 -7.05 -3.25
C GLY A 112 17.35 -5.68 -2.76
N ILE A 113 16.07 -5.37 -2.97
CA ILE A 113 15.43 -4.13 -2.53
C ILE A 113 14.76 -4.40 -1.17
N GLU A 114 15.12 -3.61 -0.17
CA GLU A 114 14.45 -3.66 1.13
C GLU A 114 12.98 -3.26 0.99
N CYS A 115 12.09 -4.06 1.57
CA CYS A 115 10.66 -3.81 1.55
C CYS A 115 10.10 -3.80 2.96
N GLU A 116 9.59 -2.65 3.38
CA GLU A 116 8.91 -2.48 4.65
C GLU A 116 7.39 -2.48 4.47
N VAL A 117 6.67 -3.05 5.43
CA VAL A 117 5.21 -3.07 5.45
C VAL A 117 4.70 -2.23 6.60
N PHE A 118 3.80 -1.30 6.29
CA PHE A 118 3.08 -0.49 7.26
C PHE A 118 1.61 -0.87 7.20
N HIS A 119 1.09 -1.48 8.27
CA HIS A 119 -0.26 -1.98 8.30
C HIS A 119 -1.31 -0.86 8.36
N GLY A 120 -2.48 -1.17 7.84
CA GLY A 120 -3.67 -0.34 7.92
C GLY A 120 -4.89 -1.15 8.36
N ILE A 121 -5.99 -0.46 8.63
CA ILE A 121 -7.25 -1.10 8.99
C ILE A 121 -7.91 -1.65 7.72
N SER A 122 -8.11 -2.96 7.67
CA SER A 122 -8.84 -3.63 6.59
C SER A 122 -10.34 -3.66 6.86
N ILE A 123 -11.14 -3.50 5.81
CA ILE A 123 -12.61 -3.68 5.90
C ILE A 123 -12.99 -5.07 6.43
N THR A 124 -12.15 -6.08 6.20
CA THR A 124 -12.38 -7.43 6.71
C THR A 124 -12.45 -7.49 8.24
N ASN A 125 -11.76 -6.58 8.92
CA ASN A 125 -11.78 -6.47 10.38
C ASN A 125 -12.98 -5.66 10.89
N LEU A 126 -13.53 -4.77 10.08
CA LEU A 126 -14.61 -3.87 10.48
C LEU A 126 -16.00 -4.46 10.25
N VAL A 127 -16.14 -5.23 9.19
CA VAL A 127 -17.44 -5.75 8.73
C VAL A 127 -18.09 -6.66 9.77
N THR A 128 -17.31 -7.50 10.43
CA THR A 128 -17.83 -8.43 11.47
C THR A 128 -18.43 -7.66 12.64
N GLY A 129 -17.72 -6.65 13.14
CA GLY A 129 -18.22 -5.80 14.21
C GLY A 129 -19.45 -4.99 13.81
N ALA A 130 -19.47 -4.48 12.57
CA ALA A 130 -20.59 -3.70 12.04
C ALA A 130 -21.91 -4.48 11.99
N ILE A 131 -21.86 -5.79 11.76
CA ILE A 131 -23.03 -6.67 11.73
C ILE A 131 -23.28 -7.44 13.04
N GLY A 132 -22.52 -7.14 14.08
CA GLY A 132 -22.69 -7.74 15.41
C GLY A 132 -22.20 -9.18 15.55
N LEU A 133 -21.34 -9.65 14.64
CA LEU A 133 -20.70 -10.95 14.75
C LEU A 133 -19.34 -10.87 15.45
N SER A 134 -19.02 -11.86 16.28
CA SER A 134 -17.66 -12.04 16.78
C SER A 134 -16.77 -12.63 15.69
N ASN A 135 -15.50 -12.24 15.66
CA ASN A 135 -14.55 -12.63 14.62
C ASN A 135 -14.30 -14.14 14.50
N TYR A 136 -14.40 -14.90 15.61
CA TYR A 136 -14.23 -16.36 15.57
C TYR A 136 -15.45 -17.11 14.99
N LYS A 137 -16.56 -16.43 14.76
CA LYS A 137 -17.71 -16.95 13.98
C LYS A 137 -17.58 -16.68 12.49
N PHE A 138 -16.53 -16.03 12.09
CA PHE A 138 -16.23 -15.70 10.71
C PHE A 138 -15.46 -16.86 10.08
N GLY A 139 -16.00 -17.38 8.99
CA GLY A 139 -15.37 -18.48 8.26
C GLY A 139 -14.61 -18.00 7.03
N ARG A 140 -14.66 -18.82 5.99
CA ARG A 140 -14.02 -18.54 4.72
C ARG A 140 -14.63 -17.32 4.06
N GLN A 141 -13.75 -16.39 3.63
CA GLN A 141 -14.14 -15.22 2.87
C GLN A 141 -14.01 -15.46 1.37
N THR A 142 -14.88 -14.83 0.59
CA THR A 142 -14.81 -14.84 -0.86
C THR A 142 -15.18 -13.46 -1.40
N THR A 143 -14.60 -13.09 -2.53
CA THR A 143 -14.87 -11.82 -3.19
C THR A 143 -15.81 -12.03 -4.36
N LEU A 144 -16.86 -11.21 -4.43
CA LEU A 144 -17.70 -11.08 -5.60
C LEU A 144 -17.22 -9.85 -6.37
N THR A 145 -16.82 -10.05 -7.60
CA THR A 145 -16.42 -8.96 -8.50
C THR A 145 -17.62 -8.45 -9.30
N TYR A 146 -17.58 -7.18 -9.66
CA TYR A 146 -18.52 -6.66 -10.66
C TYR A 146 -18.25 -7.30 -12.02
N PRO A 147 -19.30 -7.54 -12.83
CA PRO A 147 -19.12 -8.01 -14.20
C PRO A 147 -18.28 -7.02 -15.00
N TYR A 148 -17.32 -7.52 -15.74
CA TYR A 148 -16.52 -6.72 -16.66
C TYR A 148 -16.36 -7.47 -17.99
N SER A 149 -16.01 -6.75 -19.05
CA SER A 149 -15.84 -7.33 -20.38
C SER A 149 -14.77 -8.42 -20.36
N GLY A 150 -15.13 -9.62 -20.81
CA GLY A 150 -14.24 -10.79 -20.79
C GLY A 150 -14.37 -11.69 -19.56
N TRP A 151 -15.21 -11.34 -18.60
CA TRP A 151 -15.57 -12.21 -17.49
C TRP A 151 -16.76 -13.10 -17.87
N ILE A 152 -16.61 -14.41 -17.74
CA ILE A 152 -17.66 -15.40 -18.05
C ILE A 152 -18.09 -16.07 -16.74
#